data_217547017e86939bb74ecdd37c545063
#
_entry.id   217547017e86939bb74ecdd37c545063
#
_cell.length_a   1.000
_cell.length_b   1.000
_cell.length_c   1.000
_cell.angle_alpha   90.00
_cell.angle_beta   90.00
_cell.angle_gamma   90.00
#
_symmetry.space_group_name_H-M   'P 1'
#
loop_
_entity.id
_entity.type
_entity.pdbx_description
1 polymer ?
#
loop_
_entity_poly.entity_id
_entity_poly.type
_entity_poly.pdbx_seq_one_letter_code
_entity_poly.pdbx_strand_id
1 'polypeptide(L)'
;TAIKQLKATGEILEATKRAKALHAEFSDDVTVKRSYAWCLYKILQQKAKESPLTIQHVTGCLDELFSLGLSQEVSLLRCIWGTVLSIDNVEGHIALYNYALQMDFDKLEECDYQVAPYVGSDGKHHEWPSLVMRVLKKSLDSFNRYVDKDIIHHLCDITEKRIGSLTENTFFLQWSLAKAYLLVGEVDKARDIILHLLQSKPSSFWLWNGLAETMVGDHAMALSCYAKSLTCQCDLQFNGRAKLGAIQELVALGQYDLASAEVQALHAYRTKEGHKIGETLNQYMHASWYVSDSPSIDDGFYKEHSLAA
;
A
#
# COMPACT_ATOMS: atom_id res chain seq x y z
N THR A 1 -0.15 -26.43 33.10
CA THR A 1 1.19 -25.86 33.23
C THR A 1 1.12 -24.46 33.79
N ALA A 2 2.16 -23.98 34.50
CA ALA A 2 2.22 -22.66 35.13
C ALA A 2 1.95 -21.50 34.15
N ILE A 3 2.50 -21.57 32.92
CA ILE A 3 2.26 -20.55 31.85
C ILE A 3 0.77 -20.45 31.51
N LYS A 4 0.06 -21.58 31.41
CA LYS A 4 -1.38 -21.58 31.09
C LYS A 4 -2.20 -20.94 32.23
N GLN A 5 -1.83 -21.15 33.47
CA GLN A 5 -2.47 -20.52 34.63
C GLN A 5 -2.23 -19.01 34.63
N LEU A 6 -0.97 -18.55 34.45
CA LEU A 6 -0.66 -17.11 34.37
C LEU A 6 -1.40 -16.40 33.24
N LYS A 7 -1.56 -17.04 32.08
CA LYS A 7 -2.42 -16.48 31.00
C LYS A 7 -3.88 -16.36 31.42
N ALA A 8 -4.40 -17.33 32.14
CA ALA A 8 -5.79 -17.34 32.60
C ALA A 8 -6.05 -16.28 33.70
N THR A 9 -5.05 -15.98 34.55
CA THR A 9 -5.13 -14.92 35.57
C THR A 9 -4.81 -13.51 35.03
N GLY A 10 -4.46 -13.38 33.74
CA GLY A 10 -4.14 -12.09 33.12
C GLY A 10 -2.70 -11.61 33.34
N GLU A 11 -1.86 -12.43 33.95
CA GLU A 11 -0.43 -12.13 34.21
C GLU A 11 0.43 -12.38 32.97
N ILE A 12 0.08 -11.68 31.85
CA ILE A 12 0.64 -11.95 30.52
C ILE A 12 2.16 -11.69 30.47
N LEU A 13 2.66 -10.62 31.12
CA LEU A 13 4.10 -10.33 31.13
C LEU A 13 4.90 -11.43 31.80
N GLU A 14 4.46 -11.92 32.96
CA GLU A 14 5.13 -13.02 33.68
C GLU A 14 5.02 -14.34 32.90
N ALA A 15 3.85 -14.61 32.29
CA ALA A 15 3.67 -15.75 31.42
C ALA A 15 4.65 -15.72 30.23
N THR A 16 4.81 -14.55 29.61
CA THR A 16 5.73 -14.34 28.46
C THR A 16 7.19 -14.52 28.90
N LYS A 17 7.59 -13.96 30.05
CA LYS A 17 8.95 -14.12 30.58
C LYS A 17 9.30 -15.59 30.82
N ARG A 18 8.39 -16.34 31.43
CA ARG A 18 8.60 -17.80 31.68
C ARG A 18 8.62 -18.60 30.37
N ALA A 19 7.73 -18.26 29.43
CA ALA A 19 7.70 -18.92 28.13
C ALA A 19 8.98 -18.64 27.33
N LYS A 20 9.52 -17.42 27.39
CA LYS A 20 10.79 -17.05 26.78
C LYS A 20 11.97 -17.79 27.38
N ALA A 21 12.05 -17.90 28.71
CA ALA A 21 13.09 -18.66 29.39
C ALA A 21 13.03 -20.15 28.99
N LEU A 22 11.83 -20.74 28.95
CA LEU A 22 11.65 -22.12 28.53
C LEU A 22 12.03 -22.34 27.06
N HIS A 23 11.70 -21.37 26.19
CA HIS A 23 12.10 -21.41 24.78
C HIS A 23 13.63 -21.30 24.61
N ALA A 24 14.31 -20.51 25.44
CA ALA A 24 15.77 -20.44 25.40
C ALA A 24 16.44 -21.78 25.78
N GLU A 25 15.79 -22.57 26.64
CA GLU A 25 16.28 -23.89 27.05
C GLU A 25 15.90 -25.01 26.04
N PHE A 26 14.70 -24.90 25.41
CA PHE A 26 14.14 -25.90 24.51
C PHE A 26 13.73 -25.25 23.18
N SER A 27 14.69 -24.64 22.47
CA SER A 27 14.46 -23.83 21.27
C SER A 27 13.79 -24.58 20.12
N ASP A 28 14.01 -25.89 20.00
CA ASP A 28 13.47 -26.71 18.91
C ASP A 28 12.12 -27.36 19.22
N ASP A 29 11.67 -27.32 20.49
CA ASP A 29 10.38 -27.90 20.88
C ASP A 29 9.22 -27.03 20.35
N VAL A 30 8.45 -27.60 19.41
CA VAL A 30 7.31 -26.92 18.77
C VAL A 30 6.23 -26.53 19.79
N THR A 31 6.03 -27.32 20.85
CA THR A 31 5.04 -27.03 21.90
C THR A 31 5.46 -25.80 22.71
N VAL A 32 6.75 -25.71 23.01
CA VAL A 32 7.35 -24.56 23.70
C VAL A 32 7.26 -23.32 22.80
N LYS A 33 7.68 -23.42 21.54
CA LYS A 33 7.54 -22.32 20.55
C LYS A 33 6.10 -21.82 20.46
N ARG A 34 5.14 -22.75 20.31
CA ARG A 34 3.71 -22.43 20.23
C ARG A 34 3.22 -21.74 21.51
N SER A 35 3.63 -22.23 22.68
CA SER A 35 3.23 -21.63 23.96
C SER A 35 3.77 -20.20 24.10
N TYR A 36 5.02 -19.98 23.68
CA TYR A 36 5.65 -18.66 23.68
C TYR A 36 4.98 -17.72 22.68
N ALA A 37 4.73 -18.17 21.46
CA ALA A 37 4.05 -17.40 20.44
C ALA A 37 2.67 -16.89 20.88
N TRP A 38 1.88 -17.74 21.56
CA TRP A 38 0.58 -17.30 22.11
C TRP A 38 0.70 -16.28 23.25
N CYS A 39 1.81 -16.28 24.00
CA CYS A 39 2.08 -15.22 24.98
C CYS A 39 2.44 -13.90 24.26
N LEU A 40 3.34 -13.96 23.28
CA LEU A 40 3.70 -12.80 22.44
C LEU A 40 2.49 -12.20 21.72
N TYR A 41 1.61 -13.05 21.17
CA TYR A 41 0.38 -12.58 20.54
C TYR A 41 -0.50 -11.79 21.54
N LYS A 42 -0.59 -12.21 22.81
CA LYS A 42 -1.32 -11.43 23.82
C LYS A 42 -0.67 -10.07 24.09
N ILE A 43 0.67 -10.00 24.09
CA ILE A 43 1.39 -8.72 24.15
C ILE A 43 1.08 -7.86 22.92
N LEU A 44 1.14 -8.45 21.71
CA LEU A 44 0.80 -7.75 20.46
C LEU A 44 -0.62 -7.14 20.53
N GLN A 45 -1.61 -7.90 21.01
CA GLN A 45 -2.98 -7.39 21.18
C GLN A 45 -3.07 -6.19 22.13
N GLN A 46 -2.26 -6.16 23.19
CA GLN A 46 -2.21 -5.04 24.13
C GLN A 46 -1.53 -3.84 23.47
N LYS A 47 -0.39 -4.06 22.80
CA LYS A 47 0.39 -3.01 22.13
C LYS A 47 -0.37 -2.35 20.97
N ALA A 48 -1.12 -3.14 20.20
CA ALA A 48 -1.95 -2.62 19.11
C ALA A 48 -3.12 -1.73 19.56
N LYS A 49 -3.47 -1.78 20.84
CA LYS A 49 -4.55 -0.97 21.45
C LYS A 49 -4.03 0.21 22.28
N GLU A 50 -2.72 0.37 22.42
CA GLU A 50 -2.16 1.49 23.16
C GLU A 50 -2.50 2.83 22.49
N SER A 51 -2.74 3.86 23.30
CA SER A 51 -2.94 5.23 22.84
C SER A 51 -2.04 6.17 23.62
N PRO A 52 -1.03 6.82 23.02
CA PRO A 52 -0.69 6.72 21.61
C PRO A 52 -0.07 5.36 21.22
N LEU A 53 -0.33 4.93 19.98
CA LEU A 53 0.23 3.70 19.43
C LEU A 53 1.75 3.85 19.25
N THR A 54 2.53 2.89 19.77
CA THR A 54 3.98 2.83 19.59
C THR A 54 4.32 1.74 18.57
N ILE A 55 4.59 2.16 17.34
CA ILE A 55 4.87 1.23 16.22
C ILE A 55 6.02 0.28 16.51
N GLN A 56 7.11 0.76 17.12
CA GLN A 56 8.27 -0.06 17.48
C GLN A 56 7.91 -1.23 18.42
N HIS A 57 6.94 -1.04 19.32
CA HIS A 57 6.46 -2.14 20.16
C HIS A 57 5.70 -3.21 19.35
N VAL A 58 4.88 -2.77 18.40
CA VAL A 58 4.15 -3.69 17.52
C VAL A 58 5.12 -4.45 16.63
N THR A 59 6.05 -3.75 15.98
CA THR A 59 7.08 -4.35 15.10
C THR A 59 7.95 -5.34 15.87
N GLY A 60 8.44 -4.97 17.06
CA GLY A 60 9.25 -5.88 17.89
C GLY A 60 8.51 -7.16 18.29
N CYS A 61 7.19 -7.08 18.57
CA CYS A 61 6.38 -8.28 18.81
C CYS A 61 6.23 -9.13 17.54
N LEU A 62 6.07 -8.50 16.38
CA LEU A 62 5.96 -9.22 15.10
C LEU A 62 7.28 -9.91 14.75
N ASP A 63 8.41 -9.21 14.86
CA ASP A 63 9.74 -9.77 14.61
C ASP A 63 9.99 -11.02 15.46
N GLU A 64 9.69 -10.93 16.75
CA GLU A 64 9.86 -12.06 17.66
C GLU A 64 8.87 -13.21 17.35
N LEU A 65 7.61 -12.92 17.01
CA LEU A 65 6.62 -13.92 16.62
C LEU A 65 7.03 -14.69 15.35
N PHE A 66 7.44 -13.96 14.31
CA PHE A 66 7.80 -14.58 13.04
C PHE A 66 9.16 -15.30 13.10
N SER A 67 10.10 -14.86 13.96
CA SER A 67 11.38 -15.55 14.19
C SER A 67 11.21 -16.97 14.77
N LEU A 68 10.06 -17.31 15.36
CA LEU A 68 9.76 -18.65 15.88
C LEU A 68 9.53 -19.69 14.77
N GLY A 69 9.38 -19.28 13.51
CA GLY A 69 9.20 -20.17 12.37
C GLY A 69 7.89 -20.97 12.40
N LEU A 70 6.80 -20.37 12.90
CA LEU A 70 5.49 -21.01 13.01
C LEU A 70 4.55 -20.68 11.84
N SER A 71 5.09 -20.62 10.62
CA SER A 71 4.36 -20.29 9.39
C SER A 71 3.20 -21.23 9.06
N GLN A 72 3.16 -22.41 9.67
CA GLN A 72 2.11 -23.42 9.49
C GLN A 72 1.02 -23.37 10.58
N GLU A 73 1.17 -22.52 11.59
CA GLU A 73 0.18 -22.35 12.67
C GLU A 73 -0.94 -21.40 12.24
N VAL A 74 -1.82 -21.88 11.37
CA VAL A 74 -2.87 -21.06 10.71
C VAL A 74 -3.71 -20.26 11.69
N SER A 75 -4.15 -20.89 12.80
CA SER A 75 -4.94 -20.21 13.83
C SER A 75 -4.21 -19.02 14.47
N LEU A 76 -2.90 -19.17 14.71
CA LEU A 76 -2.07 -18.10 15.25
C LEU A 76 -1.89 -16.98 14.21
N LEU A 77 -1.60 -17.34 12.97
CA LEU A 77 -1.47 -16.37 11.86
C LEU A 77 -2.75 -15.55 11.65
N ARG A 78 -3.92 -16.18 11.65
CA ARG A 78 -5.22 -15.47 11.60
C ARG A 78 -5.35 -14.45 12.73
N CYS A 79 -4.97 -14.83 13.93
CA CYS A 79 -5.03 -13.95 15.09
C CYS A 79 -4.05 -12.77 14.97
N ILE A 80 -2.79 -13.03 14.57
CA ILE A 80 -1.77 -12.00 14.36
C ILE A 80 -2.23 -11.01 13.30
N TRP A 81 -2.58 -11.50 12.11
CA TRP A 81 -3.00 -10.64 11.01
C TRP A 81 -4.30 -9.90 11.31
N GLY A 82 -5.28 -10.55 11.96
CA GLY A 82 -6.49 -9.86 12.40
C GLY A 82 -6.22 -8.67 13.31
N THR A 83 -5.23 -8.79 14.21
CA THR A 83 -4.81 -7.69 15.09
C THR A 83 -4.04 -6.61 14.33
N VAL A 84 -3.07 -6.98 13.51
CA VAL A 84 -2.22 -6.04 12.76
C VAL A 84 -3.03 -5.25 11.74
N LEU A 85 -3.90 -5.91 11.00
CA LEU A 85 -4.74 -5.29 9.97
C LEU A 85 -5.86 -4.40 10.54
N SER A 86 -6.08 -4.42 11.86
CA SER A 86 -6.99 -3.49 12.55
C SER A 86 -6.34 -2.16 12.92
N ILE A 87 -5.02 -2.03 12.76
CA ILE A 87 -4.29 -0.79 13.02
C ILE A 87 -4.48 0.14 11.82
N ASP A 88 -4.91 1.37 12.09
CA ASP A 88 -5.11 2.38 11.05
C ASP A 88 -3.79 2.71 10.32
N ASN A 89 -3.85 2.73 9.00
CA ASN A 89 -2.71 3.03 8.12
C ASN A 89 -1.44 2.21 8.44
N VAL A 90 -1.62 0.97 8.86
CA VAL A 90 -0.51 0.08 9.28
C VAL A 90 0.54 -0.09 8.18
N GLU A 91 0.12 -0.14 6.91
CA GLU A 91 0.98 -0.24 5.73
C GLU A 91 1.90 0.98 5.54
N GLY A 92 1.52 2.14 6.06
CA GLY A 92 2.37 3.35 6.06
C GLY A 92 3.46 3.36 7.14
N HIS A 93 3.38 2.43 8.10
CA HIS A 93 4.25 2.41 9.27
C HIS A 93 5.05 1.12 9.43
N ILE A 94 4.52 0.00 8.95
CA ILE A 94 5.12 -1.33 9.10
C ILE A 94 5.36 -1.96 7.73
N ALA A 95 6.55 -2.50 7.52
CA ALA A 95 6.93 -3.25 6.33
C ALA A 95 6.26 -4.64 6.34
N LEU A 96 4.94 -4.67 6.09
CA LEU A 96 4.10 -5.87 6.20
C LEU A 96 4.56 -7.00 5.26
N TYR A 97 5.17 -6.66 4.14
CA TYR A 97 5.74 -7.64 3.20
C TYR A 97 6.74 -8.60 3.86
N ASN A 98 7.54 -8.12 4.84
CA ASN A 98 8.49 -8.97 5.55
C ASN A 98 7.83 -10.14 6.27
N TYR A 99 6.62 -9.93 6.77
CA TYR A 99 5.86 -10.95 7.49
C TYR A 99 5.00 -11.78 6.54
N ALA A 100 4.44 -11.17 5.49
CA ALA A 100 3.66 -11.88 4.49
C ALA A 100 4.50 -12.91 3.74
N LEU A 101 5.76 -12.59 3.40
CA LEU A 101 6.68 -13.51 2.73
C LEU A 101 7.09 -14.73 3.58
N GLN A 102 6.89 -14.67 4.89
CA GLN A 102 7.13 -15.80 5.79
C GLN A 102 5.90 -16.70 5.96
N MET A 103 4.75 -16.34 5.36
CA MET A 103 3.54 -17.15 5.41
C MET A 103 3.59 -18.29 4.37
N ASP A 104 3.11 -19.45 4.77
CA ASP A 104 2.80 -20.53 3.84
C ASP A 104 1.32 -20.42 3.40
N PHE A 105 1.07 -19.70 2.29
CA PHE A 105 -0.27 -19.51 1.77
C PHE A 105 -0.96 -20.84 1.34
N ASP A 106 -0.18 -21.90 1.06
CA ASP A 106 -0.74 -23.21 0.70
C ASP A 106 -1.32 -23.96 1.90
N LYS A 107 -1.00 -23.53 3.12
CA LYS A 107 -1.54 -24.09 4.36
C LYS A 107 -2.80 -23.39 4.86
N LEU A 108 -3.14 -22.23 4.26
CA LEU A 108 -4.36 -21.52 4.61
C LEU A 108 -5.58 -22.32 4.16
N GLU A 109 -6.66 -22.19 4.92
CA GLU A 109 -7.91 -22.89 4.63
C GLU A 109 -8.79 -22.09 3.66
N GLU A 110 -9.77 -22.75 3.05
CA GLU A 110 -10.69 -22.11 2.10
C GLU A 110 -11.36 -20.86 2.67
N CYS A 111 -11.72 -20.86 3.95
CA CYS A 111 -12.34 -19.70 4.60
C CYS A 111 -11.43 -18.45 4.68
N ASP A 112 -10.09 -18.63 4.55
CA ASP A 112 -9.16 -17.51 4.50
C ASP A 112 -9.16 -16.76 3.15
N TYR A 113 -9.71 -17.40 2.12
CA TYR A 113 -9.90 -16.86 0.77
C TYR A 113 -11.32 -16.35 0.49
N GLN A 114 -12.21 -16.47 1.47
CA GLN A 114 -13.61 -16.07 1.36
C GLN A 114 -13.90 -14.82 2.18
N VAL A 115 -14.88 -14.02 1.71
CA VAL A 115 -15.40 -12.90 2.48
C VAL A 115 -16.10 -13.38 3.75
N ALA A 116 -16.00 -12.61 4.81
CA ALA A 116 -16.66 -12.90 6.07
C ALA A 116 -17.82 -11.91 6.29
N PRO A 117 -19.09 -12.38 6.38
CA PRO A 117 -20.22 -11.49 6.62
C PRO A 117 -20.18 -10.93 8.05
N TYR A 118 -20.56 -9.67 8.21
CA TYR A 118 -20.75 -9.04 9.51
C TYR A 118 -21.92 -8.07 9.47
N VAL A 119 -22.47 -7.74 10.64
CA VAL A 119 -23.51 -6.72 10.77
C VAL A 119 -22.85 -5.44 11.28
N GLY A 120 -22.95 -4.37 10.52
CA GLY A 120 -22.42 -3.06 10.89
C GLY A 120 -23.19 -2.41 12.04
N SER A 121 -22.66 -1.34 12.60
CA SER A 121 -23.32 -0.53 13.63
C SER A 121 -24.61 0.13 13.14
N ASP A 122 -24.78 0.23 11.82
CA ASP A 122 -25.99 0.70 11.14
C ASP A 122 -27.06 -0.39 10.96
N GLY A 123 -26.82 -1.61 11.45
CA GLY A 123 -27.69 -2.77 11.32
C GLY A 123 -27.69 -3.42 9.95
N LYS A 124 -26.86 -2.96 9.00
CA LYS A 124 -26.76 -3.53 7.66
C LYS A 124 -25.76 -4.67 7.60
N HIS A 125 -26.03 -5.59 6.67
CA HIS A 125 -25.09 -6.65 6.35
C HIS A 125 -23.96 -6.09 5.48
N HIS A 126 -22.75 -6.35 5.90
CA HIS A 126 -21.51 -6.01 5.21
C HIS A 126 -20.66 -7.27 5.08
N GLU A 127 -19.61 -7.19 4.27
CA GLU A 127 -18.64 -8.24 4.11
C GLU A 127 -17.23 -7.69 4.39
N TRP A 128 -16.50 -8.37 5.27
CA TRP A 128 -15.07 -8.17 5.38
C TRP A 128 -14.39 -8.90 4.23
N PRO A 129 -13.47 -8.23 3.52
CA PRO A 129 -12.63 -8.93 2.55
C PRO A 129 -11.89 -10.08 3.22
N SER A 130 -11.60 -11.12 2.44
CA SER A 130 -10.88 -12.30 2.91
C SER A 130 -9.56 -11.95 3.59
N LEU A 131 -9.06 -12.83 4.45
CA LEU A 131 -7.78 -12.62 5.12
C LEU A 131 -6.66 -12.45 4.09
N VAL A 132 -6.61 -13.34 3.10
CA VAL A 132 -5.59 -13.33 2.03
C VAL A 132 -5.61 -12.02 1.26
N MET A 133 -6.80 -11.56 0.85
CA MET A 133 -6.96 -10.27 0.16
C MET A 133 -6.36 -9.11 0.97
N ARG A 134 -6.70 -9.03 2.26
CA ARG A 134 -6.22 -7.94 3.13
C ARG A 134 -4.72 -8.01 3.36
N VAL A 135 -4.18 -9.21 3.61
CA VAL A 135 -2.74 -9.42 3.83
C VAL A 135 -1.96 -9.01 2.58
N LEU A 136 -2.31 -9.55 1.40
CA LEU A 136 -1.60 -9.26 0.16
C LEU A 136 -1.69 -7.77 -0.20
N LYS A 137 -2.91 -7.19 -0.17
CA LYS A 137 -3.09 -5.79 -0.50
C LYS A 137 -2.28 -4.85 0.41
N LYS A 138 -2.38 -5.01 1.73
CA LYS A 138 -1.68 -4.16 2.69
C LYS A 138 -0.17 -4.37 2.64
N SER A 139 0.30 -5.59 2.34
CA SER A 139 1.72 -5.87 2.16
C SER A 139 2.27 -5.21 0.89
N LEU A 140 1.55 -5.27 -0.24
CA LEU A 140 1.92 -4.53 -1.45
C LEU A 140 1.90 -3.02 -1.23
N ASP A 141 0.90 -2.49 -0.52
CA ASP A 141 0.81 -1.06 -0.21
C ASP A 141 1.90 -0.58 0.78
N SER A 142 2.57 -1.49 1.50
CA SER A 142 3.69 -1.15 2.39
C SER A 142 5.04 -1.03 1.68
N PHE A 143 5.12 -1.31 0.36
CA PHE A 143 6.33 -1.10 -0.41
C PHE A 143 6.66 0.39 -0.59
N ASN A 144 7.95 0.66 -0.68
CA ASN A 144 8.49 1.96 -1.05
C ASN A 144 9.72 1.77 -1.97
N ARG A 145 10.24 2.88 -2.51
CA ARG A 145 11.37 2.88 -3.47
C ARG A 145 12.71 2.33 -2.94
N TYR A 146 12.81 2.08 -1.64
CA TYR A 146 14.05 1.58 -1.01
C TYR A 146 14.00 0.07 -0.75
N VAL A 147 12.88 -0.58 -1.03
CA VAL A 147 12.73 -2.03 -0.88
C VAL A 147 13.46 -2.73 -2.02
N ASP A 148 14.13 -3.83 -1.69
CA ASP A 148 14.80 -4.67 -2.67
C ASP A 148 13.80 -5.17 -3.73
N LYS A 149 14.21 -5.10 -5.01
CA LYS A 149 13.36 -5.50 -6.13
C LYS A 149 12.97 -6.97 -6.09
N ASP A 150 13.88 -7.84 -5.64
CA ASP A 150 13.61 -9.28 -5.55
C ASP A 150 12.51 -9.57 -4.51
N ILE A 151 12.47 -8.81 -3.40
CA ILE A 151 11.41 -8.88 -2.40
C ILE A 151 10.07 -8.48 -3.03
N ILE A 152 10.05 -7.40 -3.80
CA ILE A 152 8.83 -6.93 -4.47
C ILE A 152 8.36 -7.97 -5.49
N HIS A 153 9.26 -8.47 -6.35
CA HIS A 153 8.92 -9.52 -7.33
C HIS A 153 8.36 -10.77 -6.66
N HIS A 154 8.98 -11.22 -5.57
CA HIS A 154 8.51 -12.42 -4.88
C HIS A 154 7.07 -12.28 -4.34
N LEU A 155 6.72 -11.12 -3.76
CA LEU A 155 5.35 -10.88 -3.30
C LEU A 155 4.37 -10.68 -4.46
N CYS A 156 4.81 -10.06 -5.57
CA CYS A 156 4.00 -9.98 -6.79
C CYS A 156 3.64 -11.36 -7.32
N ASP A 157 4.61 -12.28 -7.41
CA ASP A 157 4.41 -13.65 -7.87
C ASP A 157 3.45 -14.43 -6.97
N ILE A 158 3.57 -14.26 -5.63
CA ILE A 158 2.61 -14.83 -4.68
C ILE A 158 1.21 -14.28 -4.95
N THR A 159 1.09 -12.96 -5.15
CA THR A 159 -0.20 -12.30 -5.37
C THR A 159 -0.85 -12.80 -6.66
N GLU A 160 -0.13 -12.88 -7.77
CA GLU A 160 -0.65 -13.39 -9.05
C GLU A 160 -1.18 -14.83 -8.93
N LYS A 161 -0.44 -15.69 -8.23
CA LYS A 161 -0.87 -17.08 -8.00
C LYS A 161 -2.15 -17.19 -7.15
N ARG A 162 -2.42 -16.21 -6.28
CA ARG A 162 -3.53 -16.28 -5.32
C ARG A 162 -4.75 -15.48 -5.76
N ILE A 163 -4.59 -14.49 -6.62
CA ILE A 163 -5.68 -13.59 -7.02
C ILE A 163 -6.87 -14.33 -7.63
N GLY A 164 -6.61 -15.40 -8.39
CA GLY A 164 -7.66 -16.23 -9.00
C GLY A 164 -8.43 -17.12 -8.01
N SER A 165 -7.92 -17.28 -6.77
CA SER A 165 -8.59 -18.06 -5.71
C SER A 165 -9.49 -17.20 -4.82
N LEU A 166 -9.46 -15.86 -4.98
CA LEU A 166 -10.28 -14.93 -4.23
C LEU A 166 -11.69 -14.86 -4.83
N THR A 167 -12.71 -14.84 -3.96
CA THR A 167 -14.11 -14.81 -4.39
C THR A 167 -14.67 -13.39 -4.51
N GLU A 168 -14.01 -12.42 -3.89
CA GLU A 168 -14.40 -11.02 -3.91
C GLU A 168 -13.79 -10.22 -5.06
N ASN A 169 -14.25 -8.96 -5.17
CA ASN A 169 -13.70 -8.02 -6.13
C ASN A 169 -12.24 -7.66 -5.82
N THR A 170 -11.33 -8.08 -6.68
CA THR A 170 -9.88 -7.89 -6.54
C THR A 170 -9.35 -6.58 -7.12
N PHE A 171 -10.21 -5.66 -7.53
CA PHE A 171 -9.86 -4.39 -8.19
C PHE A 171 -8.73 -3.62 -7.46
N PHE A 172 -8.88 -3.39 -6.18
CA PHE A 172 -7.87 -2.65 -5.41
C PHE A 172 -6.61 -3.45 -5.12
N LEU A 173 -6.67 -4.78 -5.08
CA LEU A 173 -5.50 -5.63 -5.01
C LEU A 173 -4.70 -5.57 -6.32
N GLN A 174 -5.37 -5.67 -7.46
CA GLN A 174 -4.76 -5.51 -8.78
C GLN A 174 -4.10 -4.13 -8.93
N TRP A 175 -4.75 -3.07 -8.45
CA TRP A 175 -4.13 -1.74 -8.42
C TRP A 175 -2.86 -1.71 -7.55
N SER A 176 -2.86 -2.32 -6.37
CA SER A 176 -1.67 -2.40 -5.52
C SER A 176 -0.56 -3.21 -6.19
N LEU A 177 -0.91 -4.27 -6.91
CA LEU A 177 0.03 -5.07 -7.71
C LEU A 177 0.64 -4.25 -8.86
N ALA A 178 -0.17 -3.49 -9.60
CA ALA A 178 0.32 -2.61 -10.67
C ALA A 178 1.31 -1.56 -10.13
N LYS A 179 1.03 -0.95 -8.96
CA LYS A 179 1.96 -0.03 -8.30
C LYS A 179 3.29 -0.71 -7.92
N ALA A 180 3.23 -1.95 -7.44
CA ALA A 180 4.43 -2.72 -7.12
C ALA A 180 5.27 -3.00 -8.37
N TYR A 181 4.64 -3.36 -9.49
CA TYR A 181 5.35 -3.52 -10.78
C TYR A 181 5.99 -2.22 -11.27
N LEU A 182 5.34 -1.07 -11.10
CA LEU A 182 5.95 0.23 -11.41
C LEU A 182 7.22 0.49 -10.56
N LEU A 183 7.23 0.11 -9.29
CA LEU A 183 8.41 0.28 -8.42
C LEU A 183 9.64 -0.52 -8.90
N VAL A 184 9.44 -1.67 -9.51
CA VAL A 184 10.53 -2.52 -10.01
C VAL A 184 10.88 -2.28 -11.47
N GLY A 185 10.07 -1.48 -12.17
CA GLY A 185 10.27 -1.15 -13.59
C GLY A 185 9.64 -2.14 -14.57
N GLU A 186 8.77 -3.03 -14.11
CA GLU A 186 7.97 -3.95 -14.96
C GLU A 186 6.77 -3.20 -15.56
N VAL A 187 7.09 -2.19 -16.39
CA VAL A 187 6.08 -1.23 -16.88
C VAL A 187 5.00 -1.87 -17.74
N ASP A 188 5.33 -2.91 -18.50
CA ASP A 188 4.35 -3.59 -19.38
C ASP A 188 3.33 -4.36 -18.56
N LYS A 189 3.76 -5.10 -17.52
CA LYS A 189 2.82 -5.78 -16.60
C LYS A 189 1.92 -4.78 -15.88
N ALA A 190 2.50 -3.67 -15.40
CA ALA A 190 1.71 -2.61 -14.77
C ALA A 190 0.68 -2.03 -15.72
N ARG A 191 1.06 -1.76 -16.99
CA ARG A 191 0.20 -1.22 -18.04
C ARG A 191 -0.98 -2.15 -18.33
N ASP A 192 -0.73 -3.43 -18.51
CA ASP A 192 -1.78 -4.42 -18.81
C ASP A 192 -2.84 -4.47 -17.70
N ILE A 193 -2.39 -4.48 -16.44
CA ILE A 193 -3.31 -4.45 -15.30
C ILE A 193 -4.10 -3.14 -15.28
N ILE A 194 -3.45 -1.99 -15.45
CA ILE A 194 -4.11 -0.68 -15.40
C ILE A 194 -5.14 -0.54 -16.53
N LEU A 195 -4.82 -0.97 -17.74
CA LEU A 195 -5.74 -0.96 -18.88
C LEU A 195 -6.98 -1.83 -18.61
N HIS A 196 -6.77 -3.02 -18.01
CA HIS A 196 -7.89 -3.86 -17.59
C HIS A 196 -8.78 -3.17 -16.55
N LEU A 197 -8.18 -2.52 -15.54
CA LEU A 197 -8.92 -1.78 -14.52
C LEU A 197 -9.69 -0.58 -15.09
N LEU A 198 -9.13 0.12 -16.07
CA LEU A 198 -9.77 1.24 -16.75
C LEU A 198 -11.01 0.83 -17.53
N GLN A 199 -11.09 -0.41 -18.04
CA GLN A 199 -12.32 -0.92 -18.68
C GLN A 199 -13.52 -0.90 -17.73
N SER A 200 -13.29 -1.16 -16.43
CA SER A 200 -14.35 -1.16 -15.42
C SER A 200 -14.58 0.20 -14.78
N LYS A 201 -13.56 1.06 -14.72
CA LYS A 201 -13.64 2.39 -14.09
C LYS A 201 -12.90 3.47 -14.91
N PRO A 202 -13.42 3.83 -16.11
CA PRO A 202 -12.75 4.75 -17.03
C PRO A 202 -12.59 6.19 -16.49
N SER A 203 -13.39 6.59 -15.51
CA SER A 203 -13.33 7.92 -14.90
C SER A 203 -12.40 8.00 -13.68
N SER A 204 -11.63 6.96 -13.38
CA SER A 204 -10.75 6.96 -12.22
C SER A 204 -9.45 7.71 -12.53
N PHE A 205 -9.37 8.97 -12.11
CA PHE A 205 -8.22 9.84 -12.37
C PHE A 205 -6.88 9.22 -11.96
N TRP A 206 -6.84 8.48 -10.87
CA TRP A 206 -5.63 7.85 -10.35
C TRP A 206 -5.14 6.66 -11.19
N LEU A 207 -6.02 5.97 -11.94
CA LEU A 207 -5.62 4.96 -12.92
C LEU A 207 -4.96 5.62 -14.14
N TRP A 208 -5.48 6.75 -14.60
CA TRP A 208 -4.85 7.53 -15.68
C TRP A 208 -3.47 8.05 -15.28
N ASN A 209 -3.28 8.46 -14.02
CA ASN A 209 -1.96 8.78 -13.50
C ASN A 209 -1.00 7.58 -13.55
N GLY A 210 -1.47 6.41 -13.11
CA GLY A 210 -0.68 5.19 -13.18
C GLY A 210 -0.36 4.79 -14.62
N LEU A 211 -1.31 4.93 -15.55
CA LEU A 211 -1.08 4.66 -16.96
C LEU A 211 -0.01 5.58 -17.55
N ALA A 212 -0.06 6.88 -17.24
CA ALA A 212 0.97 7.84 -17.66
C ALA A 212 2.38 7.39 -17.23
N GLU A 213 2.53 6.89 -16.00
CA GLU A 213 3.81 6.39 -15.48
C GLU A 213 4.34 5.16 -16.23
N THR A 214 3.50 4.45 -16.98
CA THR A 214 3.92 3.33 -17.83
C THR A 214 4.38 3.75 -19.22
N MET A 215 4.19 5.01 -19.63
CA MET A 215 4.55 5.52 -20.97
C MET A 215 6.01 5.99 -21.02
N VAL A 216 6.92 5.10 -20.67
CA VAL A 216 8.36 5.43 -20.60
C VAL A 216 8.90 5.80 -21.99
N GLY A 217 9.41 7.03 -22.12
CA GLY A 217 9.96 7.55 -23.40
C GLY A 217 8.92 8.09 -24.38
N ASP A 218 7.64 7.86 -24.15
CA ASP A 218 6.55 8.47 -24.95
C ASP A 218 5.93 9.64 -24.16
N HIS A 219 6.61 10.76 -24.15
CA HIS A 219 6.22 11.96 -23.41
C HIS A 219 4.87 12.53 -23.88
N ALA A 220 4.54 12.39 -25.16
CA ALA A 220 3.27 12.87 -25.70
C ALA A 220 2.09 12.03 -25.19
N MET A 221 2.22 10.70 -25.19
CA MET A 221 1.19 9.81 -24.66
C MET A 221 1.09 9.93 -23.13
N ALA A 222 2.21 10.05 -22.41
CA ALA A 222 2.22 10.31 -20.97
C ALA A 222 1.46 11.59 -20.63
N LEU A 223 1.73 12.71 -21.35
CA LEU A 223 1.01 13.97 -21.20
C LEU A 223 -0.50 13.78 -21.46
N SER A 224 -0.88 13.04 -22.50
CA SER A 224 -2.29 12.75 -22.78
C SER A 224 -2.99 12.00 -21.65
N CYS A 225 -2.32 11.01 -21.05
CA CYS A 225 -2.84 10.28 -19.89
C CYS A 225 -2.99 11.19 -18.65
N TYR A 226 -2.01 12.05 -18.38
CA TYR A 226 -2.13 13.05 -17.30
C TYR A 226 -3.25 14.05 -17.58
N ALA A 227 -3.38 14.52 -18.82
CA ALA A 227 -4.48 15.39 -19.24
C ALA A 227 -5.84 14.70 -19.01
N LYS A 228 -5.96 13.41 -19.34
CA LYS A 228 -7.16 12.62 -19.07
C LYS A 228 -7.46 12.52 -17.59
N SER A 229 -6.45 12.29 -16.75
CA SER A 229 -6.60 12.31 -15.30
C SER A 229 -7.18 13.65 -14.81
N LEU A 230 -6.64 14.78 -15.29
CA LEU A 230 -7.07 16.11 -14.93
C LEU A 230 -8.49 16.45 -15.40
N THR A 231 -8.95 15.86 -16.50
CA THR A 231 -10.35 15.97 -16.94
C THR A 231 -11.31 15.10 -16.14
N CYS A 232 -10.86 13.97 -15.61
CA CYS A 232 -11.68 13.11 -14.73
C CYS A 232 -11.90 13.71 -13.35
N GLN A 233 -10.91 14.42 -12.82
CA GLN A 233 -10.97 15.08 -11.52
C GLN A 233 -10.25 16.43 -11.60
N CYS A 234 -11.00 17.51 -11.46
CA CYS A 234 -10.46 18.88 -11.59
C CYS A 234 -9.98 19.47 -10.26
N ASP A 235 -10.32 18.89 -9.11
CA ASP A 235 -9.88 19.40 -7.82
C ASP A 235 -8.40 19.11 -7.58
N LEU A 236 -7.61 20.19 -7.51
CA LEU A 236 -6.14 20.13 -7.33
C LEU A 236 -5.72 19.51 -5.99
N GLN A 237 -6.60 19.44 -5.00
CA GLN A 237 -6.34 18.72 -3.76
C GLN A 237 -6.01 17.23 -4.04
N PHE A 238 -6.68 16.62 -5.02
CA PHE A 238 -6.50 15.22 -5.40
C PHE A 238 -5.54 15.04 -6.59
N ASN A 239 -5.40 16.06 -7.43
CA ASN A 239 -4.69 15.98 -8.72
C ASN A 239 -3.30 16.60 -8.73
N GLY A 240 -2.75 16.98 -7.59
CA GLY A 240 -1.41 17.59 -7.54
C GLY A 240 -0.30 16.71 -8.15
N ARG A 241 -0.43 15.38 -8.07
CA ARG A 241 0.49 14.43 -8.71
C ARG A 241 0.37 14.44 -10.23
N ALA A 242 -0.87 14.45 -10.76
CA ALA A 242 -1.10 14.56 -12.19
C ALA A 242 -0.54 15.86 -12.78
N LYS A 243 -0.73 16.98 -12.07
CA LYS A 243 -0.14 18.27 -12.46
C LYS A 243 1.37 18.24 -12.51
N LEU A 244 2.03 17.68 -11.49
CA LEU A 244 3.49 17.53 -11.50
C LEU A 244 3.98 16.64 -12.64
N GLY A 245 3.28 15.52 -12.90
CA GLY A 245 3.59 14.66 -14.04
C GLY A 245 3.42 15.41 -15.38
N ALA A 246 2.29 16.10 -15.58
CA ALA A 246 2.07 16.89 -16.80
C ALA A 246 3.17 17.96 -17.01
N ILE A 247 3.59 18.66 -15.95
CA ILE A 247 4.72 19.61 -16.01
C ILE A 247 6.00 18.92 -16.49
N GLN A 248 6.32 17.76 -15.94
CA GLN A 248 7.50 16.99 -16.33
C GLN A 248 7.46 16.61 -17.81
N GLU A 249 6.32 16.17 -18.31
CA GLU A 249 6.17 15.81 -19.71
C GLU A 249 6.22 17.03 -20.65
N LEU A 250 5.63 18.16 -20.26
CA LEU A 250 5.75 19.42 -20.98
C LEU A 250 7.20 19.87 -21.10
N VAL A 251 7.99 19.76 -20.03
CA VAL A 251 9.42 20.06 -20.04
C VAL A 251 10.18 19.13 -20.98
N ALA A 252 9.90 17.84 -20.95
CA ALA A 252 10.53 16.85 -21.83
C ALA A 252 10.20 17.10 -23.32
N LEU A 253 9.00 17.64 -23.61
CA LEU A 253 8.58 18.04 -24.95
C LEU A 253 9.09 19.43 -25.37
N GLY A 254 9.84 20.14 -24.52
CA GLY A 254 10.34 21.49 -24.79
C GLY A 254 9.28 22.59 -24.74
N GLN A 255 8.09 22.30 -24.19
CA GLN A 255 6.97 23.22 -24.06
C GLN A 255 7.08 24.07 -22.77
N TYR A 256 8.16 24.83 -22.66
CA TYR A 256 8.55 25.50 -21.41
C TYR A 256 7.57 26.55 -20.93
N ASP A 257 6.93 27.28 -21.84
CA ASP A 257 5.94 28.32 -21.49
C ASP A 257 4.72 27.68 -20.81
N LEU A 258 4.23 26.55 -21.34
CA LEU A 258 3.12 25.81 -20.78
C LEU A 258 3.53 25.14 -19.44
N ALA A 259 4.73 24.56 -19.37
CA ALA A 259 5.25 24.01 -18.12
C ALA A 259 5.35 25.08 -17.02
N SER A 260 5.83 26.30 -17.38
CA SER A 260 5.94 27.42 -16.44
C SER A 260 4.58 27.90 -15.94
N ALA A 261 3.60 28.03 -16.84
CA ALA A 261 2.22 28.38 -16.48
C ALA A 261 1.62 27.35 -15.44
N GLU A 262 1.85 26.06 -15.66
CA GLU A 262 1.37 25.02 -14.73
C GLU A 262 2.11 25.04 -13.39
N VAL A 263 3.41 25.32 -13.39
CA VAL A 263 4.19 25.54 -12.15
C VAL A 263 3.61 26.69 -11.34
N GLN A 264 3.33 27.83 -11.99
CA GLN A 264 2.74 28.99 -11.35
C GLN A 264 1.36 28.70 -10.78
N ALA A 265 0.49 28.06 -11.56
CA ALA A 265 -0.86 27.69 -11.13
C ALA A 265 -0.83 26.75 -9.91
N LEU A 266 0.02 25.71 -9.94
CA LEU A 266 0.14 24.77 -8.83
C LEU A 266 0.76 25.42 -7.58
N HIS A 267 1.76 26.29 -7.76
CA HIS A 267 2.37 27.05 -6.67
C HIS A 267 1.36 27.99 -6.01
N ALA A 268 0.62 28.78 -6.82
CA ALA A 268 -0.41 29.69 -6.33
C ALA A 268 -1.50 28.95 -5.55
N TYR A 269 -1.96 27.83 -6.07
CA TYR A 269 -2.93 26.96 -5.37
C TYR A 269 -2.40 26.51 -4.01
N ARG A 270 -1.20 25.90 -3.96
CA ARG A 270 -0.62 25.41 -2.71
C ARG A 270 -0.39 26.49 -1.68
N THR A 271 0.05 27.67 -2.13
CA THR A 271 0.26 28.83 -1.25
C THR A 271 -1.07 29.31 -0.67
N LYS A 272 -2.10 29.44 -1.51
CA LYS A 272 -3.45 29.87 -1.10
C LYS A 272 -4.06 28.92 -0.05
N GLU A 273 -3.93 27.62 -0.28
CA GLU A 273 -4.51 26.58 0.60
C GLU A 273 -3.60 26.24 1.80
N GLY A 274 -2.45 26.89 1.96
CA GLY A 274 -1.50 26.62 3.05
C GLY A 274 -0.81 25.25 2.95
N HIS A 275 -0.77 24.64 1.76
CA HIS A 275 -0.12 23.36 1.54
C HIS A 275 1.41 23.52 1.42
N LYS A 276 2.15 22.51 1.87
CA LYS A 276 3.61 22.49 1.71
C LYS A 276 4.00 22.54 0.24
N ILE A 277 4.89 23.46 -0.10
CA ILE A 277 5.56 23.47 -1.40
C ILE A 277 6.58 22.33 -1.41
N GLY A 278 6.36 21.34 -2.28
CA GLY A 278 7.27 20.19 -2.40
C GLY A 278 8.57 20.57 -3.09
N GLU A 279 9.61 19.78 -2.84
CA GLU A 279 10.95 20.01 -3.39
C GLU A 279 10.95 20.07 -4.93
N THR A 280 10.25 19.19 -5.60
CA THR A 280 10.15 19.15 -7.07
C THR A 280 9.58 20.44 -7.64
N LEU A 281 8.50 20.97 -7.06
CA LEU A 281 7.90 22.22 -7.51
C LEU A 281 8.86 23.40 -7.28
N ASN A 282 9.56 23.40 -6.16
CA ASN A 282 10.59 24.38 -5.86
C ASN A 282 11.75 24.33 -6.87
N GLN A 283 12.22 23.13 -7.23
CA GLN A 283 13.25 22.95 -8.25
C GLN A 283 12.80 23.50 -9.62
N TYR A 284 11.56 23.27 -10.01
CA TYR A 284 11.00 23.80 -11.27
C TYR A 284 10.97 25.33 -11.30
N MET A 285 10.61 25.98 -10.22
CA MET A 285 10.60 27.45 -10.12
C MET A 285 12.00 28.10 -10.25
N HIS A 286 13.07 27.30 -10.02
CA HIS A 286 14.46 27.76 -10.14
C HIS A 286 15.15 27.19 -11.38
N ALA A 287 14.44 26.43 -12.21
CA ALA A 287 15.00 25.82 -13.41
C ALA A 287 15.31 26.87 -14.48
N SER A 288 16.33 26.65 -15.32
CA SER A 288 16.75 27.55 -16.37
C SER A 288 15.70 27.77 -17.46
N TRP A 289 14.76 26.89 -17.60
CA TRP A 289 13.64 26.96 -18.56
C TRP A 289 12.41 27.70 -18.00
N TYR A 290 12.37 27.96 -16.69
CA TYR A 290 11.20 28.58 -16.06
C TYR A 290 11.05 30.07 -16.44
N VAL A 291 9.83 30.47 -16.83
CA VAL A 291 9.45 31.83 -17.18
C VAL A 291 8.40 32.32 -16.20
N SER A 292 8.70 33.44 -15.51
CA SER A 292 7.85 33.96 -14.41
C SER A 292 6.52 34.59 -14.86
N ASP A 293 6.40 34.98 -16.12
CA ASP A 293 5.23 35.69 -16.66
C ASP A 293 4.53 34.91 -17.77
N SER A 294 4.52 33.56 -17.67
CA SER A 294 3.85 32.72 -18.65
C SER A 294 2.32 32.85 -18.55
N PRO A 295 1.61 32.95 -19.69
CA PRO A 295 0.16 33.02 -19.69
C PRO A 295 -0.43 31.71 -19.13
N SER A 296 -1.57 31.82 -18.42
CA SER A 296 -2.26 30.65 -17.90
C SER A 296 -2.70 29.70 -19.03
N ILE A 297 -2.61 28.40 -18.78
CA ILE A 297 -3.15 27.37 -19.69
C ILE A 297 -4.68 27.45 -19.71
N ASP A 298 -5.25 27.44 -20.90
CA ASP A 298 -6.69 27.33 -21.10
C ASP A 298 -7.20 25.91 -20.70
N ASP A 299 -8.39 25.88 -20.12
CA ASP A 299 -9.08 24.61 -19.80
C ASP A 299 -9.28 23.69 -21.03
N GLY A 300 -9.30 24.27 -22.24
CA GLY A 300 -9.34 23.55 -23.52
C GLY A 300 -8.12 22.66 -23.75
N PHE A 301 -6.94 23.07 -23.29
CA PHE A 301 -5.69 22.33 -23.47
C PHE A 301 -5.77 20.88 -22.99
N TYR A 302 -6.20 20.67 -21.74
CA TYR A 302 -6.31 19.31 -21.20
C TYR A 302 -7.41 18.49 -21.84
N LYS A 303 -8.51 19.15 -22.26
CA LYS A 303 -9.59 18.45 -23.00
C LYS A 303 -9.08 17.93 -24.33
N GLU A 304 -8.37 18.75 -25.09
CA GLU A 304 -7.80 18.38 -26.38
C GLU A 304 -6.78 17.25 -26.23
N HIS A 305 -5.78 17.40 -25.36
CA HIS A 305 -4.75 16.37 -25.15
C HIS A 305 -5.32 15.06 -24.62
N SER A 306 -6.40 15.10 -23.84
CA SER A 306 -7.06 13.89 -23.30
C SER A 306 -7.73 13.02 -24.37
N LEU A 307 -7.90 13.52 -25.61
CA LEU A 307 -8.53 12.76 -26.69
C LEU A 307 -7.58 11.71 -27.31
N ALA A 308 -6.27 11.84 -27.10
CA ALA A 308 -5.28 10.90 -27.59
C ALA A 308 -5.04 9.72 -26.61
N ALA A 309 -5.48 9.84 -25.36
CA ALA A 309 -5.41 8.78 -24.34
C ALA A 309 -6.65 7.88 -24.44
#